data_0159a28579114ed22588ed2197f49beb
#
_entry.id   0159a28579114ed22588ed2197f49beb
#
_cell.length_a   1.000
_cell.length_b   1.000
_cell.length_c   1.000
_cell.angle_alpha   90.00
_cell.angle_beta   90.00
_cell.angle_gamma   90.00
#
_symmetry.space_group_name_H-M   'P 1'
#
loop_
_entity.id
_entity.type
_entity.pdbx_description
1 polymer ?
#
loop_
_entity_poly.entity_id
_entity_poly.type
_entity_poly.pdbx_seq_one_letter_code
_entity_poly.pdbx_strand_id
1 'polypeptide(L)'
;MIITTWNIRGMNSKGKQRYLKERLRRDKPNIMIIQETKISEQKLKDIFGKFKPHYKIIAHDAIGSAGGLAILWNPEEVQFEDLVSLPRILSSKSRNIGSQEWVLLAGVYGPPIPGERKIFPDKPWIVEGDFNMITSLSEQRGGLRRTNTDMEAFGDMINEQRLVDIPTINGTHTWNNRRGGTHQIASRLDRFLISEQVINRDIFIEAMILPGMVSDHWPIKLEIDLKASPKMRPFRFEAFWLRDQKFMTKVKGWWRQSQ
;
A
#
# COMPACT_ATOMS: atom_id res chain seq x y z
N MET A 1 12.17 -1.10 -7.26
CA MET A 1 11.69 0.00 -6.39
C MET A 1 11.07 -0.59 -5.14
N ILE A 2 11.42 -0.06 -3.99
CA ILE A 2 10.86 -0.48 -2.70
C ILE A 2 9.99 0.66 -2.16
N ILE A 3 8.70 0.40 -1.96
CA ILE A 3 7.74 1.34 -1.38
C ILE A 3 7.31 0.77 -0.02
N THR A 4 7.34 1.60 1.01
CA THR A 4 6.83 1.21 2.34
C THR A 4 5.72 2.17 2.76
N THR A 5 4.60 1.64 3.22
CA THR A 5 3.50 2.44 3.77
C THR A 5 3.23 2.05 5.22
N TRP A 6 2.87 3.01 6.06
CA TRP A 6 2.63 2.78 7.47
C TRP A 6 1.75 3.84 8.14
N ASN A 7 0.63 3.42 8.70
CA ASN A 7 -0.10 4.23 9.66
C ASN A 7 0.61 4.18 11.02
N ILE A 8 1.32 5.27 11.36
CA ILE A 8 2.16 5.33 12.57
C ILE A 8 1.38 5.76 13.83
N ARG A 9 0.15 6.25 13.66
CA ARG A 9 -0.67 6.79 14.77
C ARG A 9 0.06 7.82 15.63
N GLY A 10 0.66 8.80 14.97
CA GLY A 10 1.35 9.95 15.57
C GLY A 10 2.86 9.79 15.70
N MET A 11 3.58 10.83 15.32
CA MET A 11 5.05 10.92 15.29
C MET A 11 5.66 11.69 16.47
N ASN A 12 4.84 12.13 17.44
CA ASN A 12 5.34 12.95 18.56
C ASN A 12 6.24 12.19 19.55
N SER A 13 6.11 10.87 19.64
CA SER A 13 6.88 10.05 20.57
C SER A 13 8.32 9.81 20.06
N LYS A 14 9.33 10.09 20.90
CA LYS A 14 10.74 9.76 20.60
C LYS A 14 10.96 8.27 20.32
N GLY A 15 10.19 7.39 20.95
CA GLY A 15 10.24 5.95 20.72
C GLY A 15 9.83 5.59 19.29
N LYS A 16 8.74 6.19 18.79
CA LYS A 16 8.28 6.00 17.41
C LYS A 16 9.28 6.56 16.39
N GLN A 17 9.86 7.74 16.65
CA GLN A 17 10.88 8.33 15.79
C GLN A 17 12.14 7.45 15.72
N ARG A 18 12.58 6.87 16.86
CA ARG A 18 13.70 5.92 16.89
C ARG A 18 13.41 4.67 16.09
N TYR A 19 12.24 4.08 16.30
CA TYR A 19 11.83 2.88 15.58
C TYR A 19 11.76 3.13 14.06
N LEU A 20 11.16 4.24 13.64
CA LEU A 20 11.10 4.64 12.24
C LEU A 20 12.50 4.80 11.64
N LYS A 21 13.43 5.43 12.39
CA LYS A 21 14.82 5.56 11.98
C LYS A 21 15.51 4.22 11.75
N GLU A 22 15.28 3.26 12.64
CA GLU A 22 15.80 1.89 12.50
C GLU A 22 15.20 1.19 11.27
N ARG A 23 13.88 1.33 11.04
CA ARG A 23 13.20 0.79 9.87
C ARG A 23 13.79 1.35 8.56
N LEU A 24 13.95 2.65 8.46
CA LEU A 24 14.54 3.30 7.28
C LEU A 24 15.99 2.88 7.01
N ARG A 25 16.75 2.56 8.06
CA ARG A 25 18.12 2.04 7.92
C ARG A 25 18.14 0.60 7.43
N ARG A 26 17.25 -0.23 7.97
CA ARG A 26 17.17 -1.66 7.70
C ARG A 26 16.57 -1.94 6.34
N ASP A 27 15.42 -1.33 6.05
CA ASP A 27 14.61 -1.68 4.89
C ASP A 27 14.97 -0.86 3.65
N LYS A 28 15.62 0.30 3.84
CA LYS A 28 16.10 1.23 2.79
C LYS A 28 15.05 1.47 1.69
N PRO A 29 13.83 1.89 2.03
CA PRO A 29 12.81 2.12 1.03
C PRO A 29 13.23 3.27 0.10
N ASN A 30 12.93 3.14 -1.20
CA ASN A 30 13.09 4.26 -2.15
C ASN A 30 12.02 5.33 -1.87
N ILE A 31 10.82 4.88 -1.46
CA ILE A 31 9.68 5.72 -1.11
C ILE A 31 9.07 5.21 0.19
N MET A 32 8.77 6.13 1.10
CA MET A 32 8.03 5.83 2.32
C MET A 32 6.84 6.75 2.46
N ILE A 33 5.67 6.18 2.71
CA ILE A 33 4.41 6.90 2.91
C ILE A 33 3.93 6.64 4.32
N ILE A 34 3.60 7.72 5.03
CA ILE A 34 3.26 7.67 6.45
C ILE A 34 1.90 8.32 6.66
N GLN A 35 0.96 7.56 7.18
CA GLN A 35 -0.36 8.03 7.55
C GLN A 35 -0.43 8.34 9.06
N GLU A 36 -1.36 9.19 9.43
CA GLU A 36 -1.57 9.68 10.79
C GLU A 36 -0.28 10.21 11.44
N THR A 37 0.45 11.07 10.74
CA THR A 37 1.68 11.67 11.30
C THR A 37 1.40 12.51 12.54
N LYS A 38 0.25 13.17 12.60
CA LYS A 38 -0.23 14.06 13.68
C LYS A 38 0.75 15.17 14.03
N ILE A 39 1.55 15.58 13.06
CA ILE A 39 2.50 16.69 13.15
C ILE A 39 2.55 17.45 11.81
N SER A 40 3.11 18.67 11.81
CA SER A 40 3.29 19.46 10.62
C SER A 40 4.43 18.96 9.73
N GLU A 41 4.40 19.34 8.46
CA GLU A 41 5.49 19.07 7.50
C GLU A 41 6.83 19.61 7.99
N GLN A 42 6.85 20.83 8.56
CA GLN A 42 8.08 21.41 9.10
C GLN A 42 8.70 20.52 10.20
N LYS A 43 7.87 20.04 11.12
CA LYS A 43 8.32 19.13 12.19
C LYS A 43 8.79 17.79 11.64
N LEU A 44 8.17 17.27 10.57
CA LEU A 44 8.68 16.09 9.85
C LEU A 44 10.06 16.35 9.26
N LYS A 45 10.25 17.46 8.57
CA LYS A 45 11.55 17.88 8.00
C LYS A 45 12.62 17.96 9.08
N ASP A 46 12.30 18.52 10.24
CA ASP A 46 13.24 18.62 11.38
C ASP A 46 13.62 17.24 11.94
N ILE A 47 12.68 16.31 11.98
CA ILE A 47 12.93 14.94 12.45
C ILE A 47 13.81 14.19 11.43
N PHE A 48 13.44 14.20 10.16
CA PHE A 48 14.11 13.44 9.11
C PHE A 48 15.45 14.06 8.70
N GLY A 49 15.58 15.38 8.70
CA GLY A 49 16.81 16.09 8.41
C GLY A 49 17.99 15.69 9.31
N LYS A 50 17.70 15.17 10.52
CA LYS A 50 18.73 14.68 11.47
C LYS A 50 19.29 13.30 11.11
N PHE A 51 18.63 12.50 10.28
CA PHE A 51 19.07 11.13 10.01
C PHE A 51 18.91 10.66 8.55
N LYS A 52 18.18 11.40 7.74
CA LYS A 52 18.00 11.19 6.30
C LYS A 52 17.94 12.51 5.54
N PRO A 53 19.00 13.36 5.63
CA PRO A 53 18.98 14.72 5.08
C PRO A 53 18.81 14.76 3.56
N HIS A 54 19.16 13.68 2.85
CA HIS A 54 19.02 13.58 1.40
C HIS A 54 17.60 13.22 0.95
N TYR A 55 16.72 12.73 1.86
CA TYR A 55 15.34 12.44 1.49
C TYR A 55 14.55 13.74 1.32
N LYS A 56 13.78 13.81 0.24
CA LYS A 56 12.75 14.84 0.09
C LYS A 56 11.49 14.44 0.80
N ILE A 57 10.72 15.42 1.24
CA ILE A 57 9.49 15.24 2.02
C ILE A 57 8.44 16.18 1.47
N ILE A 58 7.25 15.65 1.29
CA ILE A 58 6.02 16.40 1.13
C ILE A 58 5.00 15.87 2.13
N ALA A 59 4.20 16.74 2.72
CA ALA A 59 3.16 16.32 3.63
C ALA A 59 1.90 17.16 3.45
N HIS A 60 0.76 16.56 3.78
CA HIS A 60 -0.46 17.25 4.13
C HIS A 60 -0.53 17.27 5.66
N ASP A 61 -0.59 18.46 6.24
CA ASP A 61 -0.54 18.64 7.68
C ASP A 61 -1.74 18.01 8.38
N ALA A 62 -1.52 17.56 9.61
CA ALA A 62 -2.60 17.14 10.47
C ALA A 62 -3.48 18.34 10.87
N ILE A 63 -4.79 18.13 10.93
CA ILE A 63 -5.75 19.11 11.45
C ILE A 63 -5.94 18.82 12.94
N GLY A 64 -5.38 19.68 13.80
CA GLY A 64 -5.35 19.42 15.24
C GLY A 64 -4.56 18.16 15.59
N SER A 65 -5.23 17.19 16.22
CA SER A 65 -4.63 15.90 16.62
C SER A 65 -4.97 14.74 15.68
N ALA A 66 -5.59 15.02 14.53
CA ALA A 66 -6.06 14.00 13.60
C ALA A 66 -5.39 14.11 12.22
N GLY A 67 -5.22 12.97 11.55
CA GLY A 67 -4.73 12.90 10.19
C GLY A 67 -3.22 13.17 10.06
N GLY A 68 -2.87 13.80 8.96
CA GLY A 68 -1.49 13.99 8.50
C GLY A 68 -1.03 12.83 7.62
N LEU A 69 -0.64 13.16 6.40
CA LEU A 69 -0.15 12.21 5.39
C LEU A 69 1.15 12.74 4.84
N ALA A 70 2.17 11.91 4.71
CA ALA A 70 3.48 12.32 4.21
C ALA A 70 4.07 11.30 3.25
N ILE A 71 4.71 11.79 2.21
CA ILE A 71 5.55 11.00 1.30
C ILE A 71 7.00 11.47 1.48
N LEU A 72 7.89 10.50 1.68
CA LEU A 72 9.32 10.68 1.74
C LEU A 72 9.97 9.83 0.66
N TRP A 73 10.94 10.38 -0.07
CA TRP A 73 11.64 9.61 -1.10
C TRP A 73 13.11 9.98 -1.21
N ASN A 74 13.90 9.02 -1.71
CA ASN A 74 15.29 9.25 -2.07
C ASN A 74 15.36 9.85 -3.48
N PRO A 75 15.71 11.14 -3.66
CA PRO A 75 15.76 11.79 -4.96
C PRO A 75 16.89 11.28 -5.87
N GLU A 76 17.86 10.54 -5.34
CA GLU A 76 18.90 9.89 -6.13
C GLU A 76 18.41 8.62 -6.83
N GLU A 77 17.29 8.06 -6.35
CA GLU A 77 16.73 6.81 -6.85
C GLU A 77 15.38 7.00 -7.53
N VAL A 78 14.59 7.99 -7.10
CA VAL A 78 13.23 8.23 -7.60
C VAL A 78 13.02 9.70 -7.93
N GLN A 79 12.53 9.96 -9.14
CA GLN A 79 12.05 11.27 -9.58
C GLN A 79 10.54 11.38 -9.34
N PHE A 80 10.10 12.53 -8.79
CA PHE A 80 8.72 12.91 -8.60
C PHE A 80 8.37 14.16 -9.40
N GLU A 81 7.19 14.15 -10.05
CA GLU A 81 6.61 15.28 -10.79
C GLU A 81 5.11 15.38 -10.53
N ASP A 82 4.49 16.53 -10.81
CA ASP A 82 3.05 16.78 -10.72
C ASP A 82 2.46 16.38 -9.36
N LEU A 83 3.01 16.96 -8.30
CA LEU A 83 2.55 16.73 -6.93
C LEU A 83 1.14 17.28 -6.72
N VAL A 84 0.23 16.44 -6.22
CA VAL A 84 -1.13 16.81 -5.80
C VAL A 84 -1.31 16.49 -4.32
N SER A 85 -1.72 17.48 -3.55
CA SER A 85 -1.99 17.35 -2.12
C SER A 85 -3.45 17.66 -1.83
N LEU A 86 -4.18 16.65 -1.37
CA LEU A 86 -5.55 16.73 -0.88
C LEU A 86 -5.60 16.23 0.57
N PRO A 87 -6.65 16.49 1.34
CA PRO A 87 -6.70 16.16 2.77
C PRO A 87 -6.42 14.69 3.12
N ARG A 88 -6.69 13.76 2.19
CA ARG A 88 -6.54 12.32 2.40
C ARG A 88 -5.70 11.63 1.35
N ILE A 89 -5.20 12.38 0.36
CA ILE A 89 -4.48 11.85 -0.79
C ILE A 89 -3.28 12.72 -1.07
N LEU A 90 -2.11 12.12 -1.11
CA LEU A 90 -0.91 12.70 -1.70
C LEU A 90 -0.55 11.90 -2.93
N SER A 91 -0.49 12.51 -4.09
CA SER A 91 -0.13 11.80 -5.31
C SER A 91 0.93 12.53 -6.13
N SER A 92 1.68 11.77 -6.90
CA SER A 92 2.70 12.27 -7.80
C SER A 92 2.97 11.29 -8.92
N LYS A 93 3.33 11.78 -10.08
CA LYS A 93 4.02 10.94 -11.06
C LYS A 93 5.40 10.59 -10.50
N SER A 94 5.74 9.31 -10.52
CA SER A 94 7.02 8.81 -10.04
C SER A 94 7.67 7.87 -11.04
N ARG A 95 9.00 7.89 -11.09
CA ARG A 95 9.80 6.91 -11.84
C ARG A 95 11.12 6.65 -11.16
N ASN A 96 11.69 5.47 -11.37
CA ASN A 96 13.07 5.20 -10.98
C ASN A 96 14.02 6.02 -11.85
N ILE A 97 15.09 6.54 -11.26
CA ILE A 97 16.17 7.18 -12.01
C ILE A 97 16.73 6.20 -13.04
N GLY A 98 16.85 6.67 -14.29
CA GLY A 98 17.28 5.86 -15.42
C GLY A 98 16.18 4.97 -16.05
N SER A 99 14.92 5.06 -15.55
CA SER A 99 13.75 4.48 -16.22
C SER A 99 13.04 5.52 -17.06
N GLN A 100 12.44 5.11 -18.17
CA GLN A 100 11.51 5.94 -18.96
C GLN A 100 10.05 5.78 -18.49
N GLU A 101 9.78 4.77 -17.66
CA GLU A 101 8.44 4.40 -17.24
C GLU A 101 7.96 5.24 -16.06
N TRP A 102 6.90 6.00 -16.29
CA TRP A 102 6.19 6.75 -15.26
C TRP A 102 5.04 5.94 -14.70
N VAL A 103 4.87 6.04 -13.39
CA VAL A 103 3.73 5.47 -12.63
C VAL A 103 3.16 6.58 -11.74
N LEU A 104 1.86 6.73 -11.70
CA LEU A 104 1.21 7.58 -10.71
C LEU A 104 1.23 6.85 -9.37
N LEU A 105 1.87 7.42 -8.38
CA LEU A 105 1.86 6.94 -7.01
C LEU A 105 0.88 7.78 -6.19
N ALA A 106 0.00 7.13 -5.43
CA ALA A 106 -0.95 7.81 -4.55
C ALA A 106 -0.96 7.16 -3.16
N GLY A 107 -0.53 7.92 -2.16
CA GLY A 107 -0.71 7.59 -0.76
C GLY A 107 -2.08 8.02 -0.27
N VAL A 108 -2.81 7.12 0.38
CA VAL A 108 -4.20 7.34 0.82
C VAL A 108 -4.33 7.10 2.32
N TYR A 109 -5.20 7.88 2.98
CA TYR A 109 -5.61 7.66 4.36
C TYR A 109 -7.13 7.75 4.51
N GLY A 110 -7.75 6.63 4.85
CA GLY A 110 -9.19 6.48 5.04
C GLY A 110 -9.93 6.00 3.78
N PRO A 111 -11.25 5.76 3.89
CA PRO A 111 -12.03 5.26 2.79
C PRO A 111 -12.06 6.24 1.63
N PRO A 112 -12.03 5.74 0.38
CA PRO A 112 -12.21 6.59 -0.79
C PRO A 112 -13.58 7.27 -0.74
N ILE A 113 -13.61 8.59 -0.94
CA ILE A 113 -14.87 9.36 -0.94
C ILE A 113 -15.56 9.17 -2.29
N PRO A 114 -16.89 8.91 -2.32
CA PRO A 114 -17.64 8.95 -3.56
C PRO A 114 -17.47 10.32 -4.24
N GLY A 115 -16.96 10.34 -5.48
CA GLY A 115 -16.63 11.57 -6.21
C GLY A 115 -15.14 11.83 -6.39
N GLU A 116 -14.26 11.33 -5.53
CA GLU A 116 -12.80 11.32 -5.75
C GLU A 116 -12.38 10.31 -6.84
N ARG A 117 -13.32 9.49 -7.33
CA ARG A 117 -13.16 8.52 -8.43
C ARG A 117 -12.60 9.12 -9.72
N LYS A 118 -12.74 10.43 -9.94
CA LYS A 118 -12.24 11.15 -11.12
C LYS A 118 -10.76 11.58 -11.02
N ILE A 119 -10.12 11.36 -9.87
CA ILE A 119 -8.73 11.80 -9.64
C ILE A 119 -7.72 10.88 -10.33
N PHE A 120 -8.15 9.67 -10.70
CA PHE A 120 -7.27 8.66 -11.24
C PHE A 120 -7.52 8.49 -12.74
N PRO A 121 -6.64 9.06 -13.57
CA PRO A 121 -6.75 8.94 -15.03
C PRO A 121 -6.40 7.52 -15.49
N ASP A 122 -6.70 7.23 -16.77
CA ASP A 122 -6.33 6.01 -17.51
C ASP A 122 -4.79 5.85 -17.67
N LYS A 123 -4.06 5.90 -16.57
CA LYS A 123 -2.59 5.83 -16.51
C LYS A 123 -2.16 4.69 -15.58
N PRO A 124 -0.95 4.14 -15.77
CA PRO A 124 -0.42 3.16 -14.83
C PRO A 124 -0.23 3.79 -13.45
N TRP A 125 -0.82 3.19 -12.41
CA TRP A 125 -0.80 3.73 -11.06
C TRP A 125 -0.69 2.68 -9.96
N ILE A 126 -0.15 3.13 -8.82
CA ILE A 126 -0.02 2.38 -7.56
C ILE A 126 -0.70 3.24 -6.50
N VAL A 127 -1.73 2.71 -5.88
CA VAL A 127 -2.41 3.33 -4.73
C VAL A 127 -2.09 2.52 -3.49
N GLU A 128 -1.73 3.18 -2.43
CA GLU A 128 -1.36 2.49 -1.21
C GLU A 128 -1.74 3.29 0.03
N GLY A 129 -1.90 2.60 1.14
CA GLY A 129 -2.18 3.22 2.43
C GLY A 129 -3.14 2.45 3.29
N ASP A 130 -3.60 3.14 4.33
CA ASP A 130 -4.64 2.66 5.24
C ASP A 130 -6.02 3.11 4.72
N PHE A 131 -6.76 2.16 4.15
CA PHE A 131 -8.10 2.40 3.64
C PHE A 131 -9.18 2.35 4.73
N ASN A 132 -8.84 1.88 5.95
CA ASN A 132 -9.79 1.64 7.05
C ASN A 132 -10.98 0.75 6.67
N MET A 133 -10.82 -0.09 5.64
CA MET A 133 -11.87 -0.93 5.06
C MET A 133 -11.34 -2.32 4.72
N ILE A 134 -12.21 -3.31 4.88
CA ILE A 134 -12.01 -4.67 4.39
C ILE A 134 -12.86 -4.89 3.13
N THR A 135 -12.45 -5.79 2.24
CA THR A 135 -13.21 -6.19 1.03
C THR A 135 -14.03 -7.44 1.25
N SER A 136 -13.72 -8.22 2.29
CA SER A 136 -14.45 -9.43 2.65
C SER A 136 -14.30 -9.77 4.13
N LEU A 137 -15.23 -10.55 4.66
CA LEU A 137 -15.15 -11.01 6.06
C LEU A 137 -13.95 -11.91 6.35
N SER A 138 -13.33 -12.53 5.35
CA SER A 138 -12.12 -13.32 5.52
C SER A 138 -10.91 -12.48 5.94
N GLU A 139 -10.95 -11.18 5.69
CA GLU A 139 -9.91 -10.22 6.07
C GLU A 139 -10.01 -9.71 7.50
N GLN A 140 -11.00 -10.18 8.25
CA GLN A 140 -11.19 -9.86 9.67
C GLN A 140 -11.19 -11.11 10.53
N ARG A 141 -10.47 -11.07 11.64
CA ARG A 141 -10.50 -12.05 12.71
C ARG A 141 -11.01 -11.41 13.98
N GLY A 142 -11.98 -12.06 14.63
CA GLY A 142 -12.61 -11.56 15.86
C GLY A 142 -13.62 -10.41 15.63
N GLY A 143 -14.28 -9.99 16.70
CA GLY A 143 -15.34 -8.96 16.65
C GLY A 143 -16.62 -9.43 15.97
N LEU A 144 -17.55 -8.48 15.79
CA LEU A 144 -18.77 -8.71 15.02
C LEU A 144 -18.44 -8.72 13.52
N ARG A 145 -18.63 -9.87 12.91
CA ARG A 145 -18.39 -10.07 11.47
C ARG A 145 -19.72 -9.87 10.72
N ARG A 146 -19.90 -8.69 10.16
CA ARG A 146 -21.09 -8.36 9.34
C ARG A 146 -20.61 -7.71 8.04
N THR A 147 -21.24 -8.11 6.95
CA THR A 147 -21.14 -7.37 5.68
C THR A 147 -21.84 -6.02 5.86
N ASN A 148 -21.27 -5.00 5.27
CA ASN A 148 -21.87 -3.67 5.21
C ASN A 148 -21.71 -3.10 3.80
N THR A 149 -22.52 -2.09 3.49
CA THR A 149 -22.52 -1.40 2.21
C THR A 149 -21.17 -0.78 1.86
N ASP A 150 -20.41 -0.36 2.86
CA ASP A 150 -19.09 0.25 2.65
C ASP A 150 -18.06 -0.77 2.16
N MET A 151 -18.11 -2.01 2.68
CA MET A 151 -17.26 -3.10 2.23
C MET A 151 -17.53 -3.47 0.77
N GLU A 152 -18.81 -3.53 0.38
CA GLU A 152 -19.23 -3.79 -0.99
C GLU A 152 -18.80 -2.64 -1.90
N ALA A 153 -19.09 -1.39 -1.52
CA ALA A 153 -18.69 -0.20 -2.27
C ALA A 153 -17.18 -0.07 -2.46
N PHE A 154 -16.38 -0.54 -1.48
CA PHE A 154 -14.93 -0.55 -1.61
C PHE A 154 -14.46 -1.62 -2.60
N GLY A 155 -15.05 -2.82 -2.58
CA GLY A 155 -14.80 -3.86 -3.56
C GLY A 155 -15.18 -3.41 -4.98
N ASP A 156 -16.34 -2.78 -5.14
CA ASP A 156 -16.80 -2.24 -6.41
C ASP A 156 -15.86 -1.16 -6.94
N MET A 157 -15.37 -0.26 -6.09
CA MET A 157 -14.39 0.77 -6.46
C MET A 157 -13.10 0.14 -6.98
N ILE A 158 -12.57 -0.89 -6.32
CA ILE A 158 -11.37 -1.60 -6.78
C ILE A 158 -11.60 -2.18 -8.18
N ASN A 159 -12.74 -2.83 -8.40
CA ASN A 159 -13.10 -3.43 -9.68
C ASN A 159 -13.32 -2.39 -10.78
N GLU A 160 -14.10 -1.35 -10.52
CA GLU A 160 -14.40 -0.26 -11.47
C GLU A 160 -13.13 0.46 -11.93
N GLN A 161 -12.16 0.63 -11.03
CA GLN A 161 -10.88 1.27 -11.33
C GLN A 161 -9.84 0.30 -11.91
N ARG A 162 -10.22 -0.96 -12.17
CA ARG A 162 -9.34 -2.02 -12.67
C ARG A 162 -8.04 -2.13 -11.87
N LEU A 163 -8.21 -2.14 -10.54
CA LEU A 163 -7.10 -2.31 -9.61
C LEU A 163 -6.98 -3.76 -9.17
N VAL A 164 -5.76 -4.20 -9.00
CA VAL A 164 -5.44 -5.50 -8.42
C VAL A 164 -4.92 -5.28 -7.01
N ASP A 165 -5.57 -5.88 -6.04
CA ASP A 165 -5.13 -5.86 -4.65
C ASP A 165 -4.01 -6.88 -4.45
N ILE A 166 -2.81 -6.41 -4.10
CA ILE A 166 -1.62 -7.25 -3.96
C ILE A 166 -1.61 -7.88 -2.57
N PRO A 167 -1.76 -9.21 -2.47
CA PRO A 167 -1.72 -9.89 -1.18
C PRO A 167 -0.31 -9.86 -0.59
N THR A 168 -0.23 -9.77 0.73
CA THR A 168 1.04 -9.92 1.45
C THR A 168 1.40 -11.39 1.61
N ILE A 169 2.67 -11.76 1.33
CA ILE A 169 3.14 -13.15 1.29
C ILE A 169 3.30 -13.80 2.68
N ASN A 170 3.37 -13.01 3.74
CA ASN A 170 3.73 -13.46 5.08
C ASN A 170 2.65 -13.20 6.15
N GLY A 171 1.42 -12.91 5.75
CA GLY A 171 0.29 -12.69 6.64
C GLY A 171 -0.83 -11.93 5.96
N THR A 172 -1.99 -11.85 6.60
CA THR A 172 -3.15 -11.16 6.05
C THR A 172 -3.47 -9.86 6.78
N HIS A 173 -3.39 -9.87 8.12
CA HIS A 173 -3.86 -8.76 8.93
C HIS A 173 -2.77 -7.71 9.11
N THR A 174 -3.08 -6.47 8.79
CA THR A 174 -2.16 -5.32 8.91
C THR A 174 -2.47 -4.44 10.12
N TRP A 175 -3.57 -4.68 10.79
CA TRP A 175 -4.00 -3.97 11.99
C TRP A 175 -4.54 -4.91 13.06
N ASN A 176 -4.37 -4.56 14.34
CA ASN A 176 -5.10 -5.17 15.44
C ASN A 176 -5.40 -4.16 16.57
N ASN A 177 -6.46 -4.45 17.33
CA ASN A 177 -6.90 -3.60 18.44
C ASN A 177 -6.05 -3.73 19.71
N ARG A 178 -4.96 -4.50 19.71
CA ARG A 178 -4.04 -4.78 20.82
C ARG A 178 -4.67 -5.35 22.09
N ARG A 179 -5.89 -5.90 21.99
CA ARG A 179 -6.55 -6.61 23.09
C ARG A 179 -6.19 -8.09 23.04
N GLY A 180 -6.21 -8.76 24.21
CA GLY A 180 -5.94 -10.20 24.30
C GLY A 180 -7.20 -11.05 24.28
N GLY A 181 -7.02 -12.38 24.12
CA GLY A 181 -8.09 -13.38 24.23
C GLY A 181 -9.23 -13.17 23.22
N THR A 182 -10.46 -13.39 23.66
CA THR A 182 -11.68 -13.29 22.86
C THR A 182 -12.01 -11.88 22.38
N HIS A 183 -11.39 -10.85 22.97
CA HIS A 183 -11.57 -9.46 22.58
C HIS A 183 -10.60 -8.98 21.50
N GLN A 184 -9.72 -9.86 21.04
CA GLN A 184 -8.78 -9.53 19.96
C GLN A 184 -9.53 -9.40 18.63
N ILE A 185 -9.28 -8.28 17.94
CA ILE A 185 -9.74 -8.03 16.57
C ILE A 185 -8.52 -7.72 15.74
N ALA A 186 -8.41 -8.36 14.59
CA ALA A 186 -7.37 -8.06 13.60
C ALA A 186 -8.01 -7.93 12.22
N SER A 187 -7.53 -7.00 11.40
CA SER A 187 -8.09 -6.70 10.08
C SER A 187 -6.99 -6.35 9.08
N ARG A 188 -7.29 -6.55 7.82
CA ARG A 188 -6.47 -6.07 6.69
C ARG A 188 -6.98 -4.71 6.25
N LEU A 189 -6.35 -3.64 6.72
CA LEU A 189 -6.76 -2.26 6.45
C LEU A 189 -5.79 -1.53 5.51
N ASP A 190 -4.51 -1.93 5.55
CA ASP A 190 -3.45 -1.36 4.74
C ASP A 190 -3.22 -2.22 3.50
N ARG A 191 -3.12 -1.60 2.31
CA ARG A 191 -3.06 -2.30 1.02
C ARG A 191 -2.17 -1.61 0.02
N PHE A 192 -1.73 -2.39 -0.97
CA PHE A 192 -1.25 -1.92 -2.26
C PHE A 192 -2.25 -2.33 -3.34
N LEU A 193 -2.84 -1.35 -3.99
CA LEU A 193 -3.74 -1.51 -5.12
C LEU A 193 -3.01 -1.04 -6.38
N ILE A 194 -2.85 -1.92 -7.37
CA ILE A 194 -2.02 -1.64 -8.56
C ILE A 194 -2.89 -1.81 -9.80
N SER A 195 -2.81 -0.86 -10.73
CA SER A 195 -3.58 -0.95 -11.97
C SER A 195 -3.13 -2.11 -12.85
N GLU A 196 -4.07 -2.71 -13.57
CA GLU A 196 -3.78 -3.78 -14.55
C GLU A 196 -2.70 -3.36 -15.56
N GLN A 197 -2.65 -2.09 -15.94
CA GLN A 197 -1.63 -1.54 -16.84
C GLN A 197 -0.20 -1.67 -16.28
N VAL A 198 -0.01 -1.67 -14.96
CA VAL A 198 1.28 -1.94 -14.33
C VAL A 198 1.53 -3.45 -14.23
N ILE A 199 0.52 -4.22 -13.82
CA ILE A 199 0.60 -5.68 -13.67
C ILE A 199 0.96 -6.35 -15.00
N ASN A 200 0.32 -5.91 -16.09
CA ASN A 200 0.49 -6.48 -17.43
C ASN A 200 1.87 -6.21 -18.07
N ARG A 201 2.77 -5.50 -17.37
CA ARG A 201 4.15 -5.29 -17.83
C ARG A 201 5.08 -6.47 -17.57
N ASP A 202 4.56 -7.58 -17.06
CA ASP A 202 5.34 -8.79 -16.71
C ASP A 202 6.53 -8.51 -15.77
N ILE A 203 6.28 -7.70 -14.75
CA ILE A 203 7.27 -7.24 -13.78
C ILE A 203 7.18 -8.03 -12.47
N PHE A 204 8.26 -8.00 -11.68
CA PHE A 204 8.25 -8.56 -10.34
C PHE A 204 7.48 -7.66 -9.39
N ILE A 205 6.49 -8.22 -8.70
CA ILE A 205 5.70 -7.54 -7.67
C ILE A 205 5.55 -8.47 -6.47
N GLU A 206 5.94 -7.99 -5.29
CA GLU A 206 5.77 -8.71 -4.04
C GLU A 206 5.47 -7.76 -2.90
N ALA A 207 4.45 -8.06 -2.11
CA ALA A 207 4.12 -7.31 -0.91
C ALA A 207 4.32 -8.15 0.35
N MET A 208 4.81 -7.53 1.44
CA MET A 208 4.99 -8.18 2.73
C MET A 208 4.69 -7.26 3.90
N ILE A 209 4.22 -7.87 5.00
CA ILE A 209 4.07 -7.19 6.29
C ILE A 209 5.43 -7.13 6.96
N LEU A 210 5.83 -5.95 7.42
CA LEU A 210 7.06 -5.77 8.17
C LEU A 210 6.78 -5.81 9.68
N PRO A 211 7.72 -6.24 10.52
CA PRO A 211 7.56 -6.17 11.96
C PRO A 211 7.19 -4.75 12.41
N GLY A 212 6.15 -4.61 13.25
CA GLY A 212 5.69 -3.35 13.80
C GLY A 212 5.45 -3.48 15.31
N MET A 213 6.02 -2.57 16.12
CA MET A 213 5.92 -2.62 17.58
C MET A 213 5.25 -1.38 18.19
N VAL A 214 5.30 -0.25 17.51
CA VAL A 214 4.96 1.06 18.08
C VAL A 214 3.63 1.65 17.60
N SER A 215 2.98 1.00 16.64
CA SER A 215 1.62 1.29 16.17
C SER A 215 0.77 0.03 16.19
N ASP A 216 -0.55 0.15 16.29
CA ASP A 216 -1.51 -0.95 16.11
C ASP A 216 -1.64 -1.39 14.64
N HIS A 217 -1.05 -0.63 13.70
CA HIS A 217 -0.79 -1.04 12.33
C HIS A 217 0.63 -1.55 12.17
N TRP A 218 0.80 -2.57 11.31
CA TRP A 218 2.10 -3.02 10.83
C TRP A 218 2.44 -2.32 9.52
N PRO A 219 3.70 -1.87 9.35
CA PRO A 219 4.12 -1.37 8.04
C PRO A 219 4.00 -2.49 7.00
N ILE A 220 3.60 -2.14 5.79
CA ILE A 220 3.66 -3.04 4.64
C ILE A 220 4.65 -2.51 3.61
N LYS A 221 5.38 -3.42 2.97
CA LYS A 221 6.37 -3.13 1.94
C LYS A 221 5.93 -3.74 0.62
N LEU A 222 6.03 -2.96 -0.45
CA LEU A 222 5.95 -3.43 -1.83
C LEU A 222 7.35 -3.40 -2.43
N GLU A 223 7.76 -4.50 -3.04
CA GLU A 223 8.92 -4.56 -3.91
C GLU A 223 8.45 -4.75 -5.34
N ILE A 224 8.82 -3.80 -6.21
CA ILE A 224 8.42 -3.78 -7.60
C ILE A 224 9.64 -3.51 -8.48
N ASP A 225 9.90 -4.36 -9.46
CA ASP A 225 10.99 -4.17 -10.40
C ASP A 225 10.45 -3.72 -11.77
N LEU A 226 10.39 -2.42 -11.97
CA LEU A 226 9.96 -1.81 -13.23
C LEU A 226 10.97 -1.96 -14.36
N LYS A 227 12.17 -2.49 -14.11
CA LYS A 227 13.24 -2.69 -15.09
C LYS A 227 13.44 -4.14 -15.48
N ALA A 228 12.73 -5.06 -14.81
CA ALA A 228 12.91 -6.48 -15.09
C ALA A 228 12.49 -6.77 -16.52
N SER A 229 13.46 -7.12 -17.37
CA SER A 229 13.16 -7.98 -18.52
C SER A 229 12.45 -9.23 -17.97
N PRO A 230 11.45 -9.76 -18.67
CA PRO A 230 10.73 -10.92 -18.19
C PRO A 230 11.73 -12.05 -17.97
N LYS A 231 12.13 -12.25 -16.70
CA LYS A 231 12.83 -13.49 -16.35
C LYS A 231 11.79 -14.57 -16.51
N MET A 232 11.98 -15.46 -17.47
CA MET A 232 11.14 -16.65 -17.60
C MET A 232 11.10 -17.33 -16.22
N ARG A 233 10.04 -17.04 -15.45
CA ARG A 233 9.78 -17.76 -14.21
C ARG A 233 9.15 -19.08 -14.60
N PRO A 234 9.65 -20.20 -14.10
CA PRO A 234 8.95 -21.45 -14.32
C PRO A 234 7.51 -21.28 -13.77
N PHE A 235 6.53 -21.59 -14.61
CA PHE A 235 5.14 -21.65 -14.18
C PHE A 235 5.05 -22.63 -13.00
N ARG A 236 4.67 -22.12 -11.83
CA ARG A 236 4.45 -22.95 -10.64
C ARG A 236 2.98 -23.25 -10.52
N PHE A 237 2.66 -24.49 -10.71
CA PHE A 237 1.31 -25.00 -10.56
C PHE A 237 1.15 -25.59 -9.15
N GLU A 238 0.21 -25.04 -8.39
CA GLU A 238 -0.11 -25.56 -7.06
C GLU A 238 -1.10 -26.71 -7.20
N ALA A 239 -0.67 -27.91 -6.85
CA ALA A 239 -1.46 -29.15 -7.04
C ALA A 239 -2.83 -29.11 -6.33
N PHE A 240 -3.01 -28.27 -5.30
CA PHE A 240 -4.30 -28.13 -4.63
C PHE A 240 -5.38 -27.49 -5.53
N TRP A 241 -5.01 -26.70 -6.53
CA TRP A 241 -5.97 -26.12 -7.50
C TRP A 241 -6.72 -27.17 -8.27
N LEU A 242 -6.11 -28.35 -8.47
CA LEU A 242 -6.80 -29.50 -9.10
C LEU A 242 -7.97 -30.04 -8.28
N ARG A 243 -8.05 -29.74 -7.00
CA ARG A 243 -9.13 -30.17 -6.11
C ARG A 243 -10.36 -29.26 -6.23
N ASP A 244 -10.21 -28.05 -6.81
CA ASP A 244 -11.33 -27.13 -7.06
C ASP A 244 -11.98 -27.45 -8.42
N GLN A 245 -13.21 -28.01 -8.38
CA GLN A 245 -13.96 -28.32 -9.60
C GLN A 245 -14.26 -27.08 -10.45
N LYS A 246 -14.46 -25.91 -9.85
CA LYS A 246 -14.71 -24.65 -10.58
C LYS A 246 -13.44 -24.22 -11.33
N PHE A 247 -12.27 -24.38 -10.74
CA PHE A 247 -11.00 -24.12 -11.38
C PHE A 247 -10.79 -25.04 -12.60
N MET A 248 -11.01 -26.34 -12.43
CA MET A 248 -10.87 -27.32 -13.53
C MET A 248 -11.84 -27.02 -14.70
N THR A 249 -13.05 -26.58 -14.39
CA THR A 249 -14.02 -26.19 -15.42
C THR A 249 -13.55 -24.97 -16.22
N LYS A 250 -13.02 -23.95 -15.54
CA LYS A 250 -12.45 -22.75 -16.18
C LYS A 250 -11.25 -23.09 -17.06
N VAL A 251 -10.32 -23.89 -16.55
CA VAL A 251 -9.13 -24.31 -17.32
C VAL A 251 -9.51 -25.04 -18.59
N LYS A 252 -10.47 -25.98 -18.53
CA LYS A 252 -11.00 -26.66 -19.71
C LYS A 252 -11.66 -25.69 -20.70
N GLY A 253 -12.34 -24.67 -20.23
CA GLY A 253 -12.93 -23.63 -21.07
C GLY A 253 -11.86 -22.81 -21.79
N TRP A 254 -10.86 -22.34 -21.09
CA TRP A 254 -9.73 -21.57 -21.68
C TRP A 254 -8.94 -22.38 -22.68
N TRP A 255 -8.65 -23.66 -22.37
CA TRP A 255 -7.92 -24.54 -23.29
C TRP A 255 -8.63 -24.74 -24.62
N ARG A 256 -9.96 -24.82 -24.61
CA ARG A 256 -10.77 -24.95 -25.84
C ARG A 256 -10.82 -23.67 -26.67
N GLN A 257 -10.66 -22.51 -26.06
CA GLN A 257 -10.64 -21.21 -26.76
C GLN A 257 -9.27 -20.88 -27.34
N SER A 258 -8.22 -21.60 -26.95
CA SER A 258 -6.83 -21.39 -27.41
C SER A 258 -6.42 -22.32 -28.55
N GLN A 259 -7.34 -23.19 -29.03
CA GLN A 259 -7.20 -24.02 -30.21
C GLN A 259 -8.02 -23.44 -31.37
#